data_315ca6ed80adee3b51ef206d4be55740
#
_entry.id   315ca6ed80adee3b51ef206d4be55740
#
_cell.length_a   1.000
_cell.length_b   1.000
_cell.length_c   1.000
_cell.angle_alpha   90.00
_cell.angle_beta   90.00
_cell.angle_gamma   90.00
#
_symmetry.space_group_name_H-M   'P 1'
#
loop_
_entity.id
_entity.type
_entity.pdbx_description
1 polymer ?
#
loop_
_entity_poly.entity_id
_entity_poly.type
_entity_poly.pdbx_seq_one_letter_code
_entity_poly.pdbx_strand_id
1 'polypeptide(L)'
;MNFELTEEMKMLKDMAYRFAVSEIKPVSQECDEHEKYLPEIRKKAAQNGLVGAWIPEQYGGSGAGILGNTIITEEISKIDMGISLNVVASGFGCESILNYGTEEQKKAYLPGICSGEKVCAGAYTEPNAGTDVAGYKTRAVKDGKDYIINGNKMFITNGTVCDFMVAQCITNPEEKKHNSFSLIIVPADAKGITRNKIHGKMGIRASDTAEIAFEDVRVPQTNLVGKEGQGFRQL
;
A
#
# COMPACT_ATOMS: atom_id res chain seq x y z
N MET A 1 -2.96 -31.13 -12.78
CA MET A 1 -2.94 -29.69 -12.46
C MET A 1 -2.53 -28.99 -13.73
N ASN A 2 -3.34 -28.07 -14.27
CA ASN A 2 -2.99 -27.29 -15.47
C ASN A 2 -2.43 -25.94 -15.03
N PHE A 3 -1.23 -25.57 -15.51
CA PHE A 3 -0.55 -24.30 -15.22
C PHE A 3 -0.64 -23.32 -16.41
N GLU A 4 -1.39 -23.66 -17.46
CA GLU A 4 -1.56 -22.77 -18.59
C GLU A 4 -2.48 -21.59 -18.21
N LEU A 5 -2.10 -20.40 -18.67
CA LEU A 5 -2.92 -19.21 -18.50
C LEU A 5 -4.17 -19.30 -19.39
N THR A 6 -5.31 -18.83 -18.89
CA THR A 6 -6.51 -18.64 -19.70
C THR A 6 -6.26 -17.58 -20.78
N GLU A 7 -7.11 -17.53 -21.81
CA GLU A 7 -7.01 -16.51 -22.87
C GLU A 7 -7.13 -15.08 -22.29
N GLU A 8 -8.00 -14.87 -21.31
CA GLU A 8 -8.12 -13.61 -20.57
C GLU A 8 -6.79 -13.21 -19.91
N MET A 9 -6.14 -14.14 -19.23
CA MET A 9 -4.86 -13.86 -18.55
C MET A 9 -3.73 -13.63 -19.56
N LYS A 10 -3.76 -14.26 -20.73
CA LYS A 10 -2.82 -13.98 -21.83
C LYS A 10 -3.04 -12.57 -22.40
N MET A 11 -4.29 -12.16 -22.58
CA MET A 11 -4.63 -10.81 -23.03
C MET A 11 -4.19 -9.75 -22.01
N LEU A 12 -4.43 -9.98 -20.72
CA LEU A 12 -3.99 -9.12 -19.64
C LEU A 12 -2.46 -8.98 -19.63
N LYS A 13 -1.75 -10.08 -19.77
CA LYS A 13 -0.29 -10.14 -19.88
C LYS A 13 0.24 -9.27 -21.03
N ASP A 14 -0.31 -9.46 -22.23
CA ASP A 14 0.08 -8.70 -23.41
C ASP A 14 -0.23 -7.19 -23.25
N MET A 15 -1.38 -6.85 -22.70
CA MET A 15 -1.76 -5.47 -22.42
C MET A 15 -0.80 -4.80 -21.41
N ALA A 16 -0.46 -5.47 -20.30
CA ALA A 16 0.47 -4.96 -19.30
C ALA A 16 1.88 -4.75 -19.89
N TYR A 17 2.36 -5.70 -20.69
CA TYR A 17 3.65 -5.58 -21.37
C TYR A 17 3.68 -4.40 -22.35
N ARG A 18 2.66 -4.26 -23.22
CA ARG A 18 2.57 -3.15 -24.18
C ARG A 18 2.52 -1.81 -23.46
N PHE A 19 1.73 -1.70 -22.40
CA PHE A 19 1.68 -0.52 -21.56
C PHE A 19 3.08 -0.17 -21.01
N ALA A 20 3.80 -1.14 -20.48
CA ALA A 20 5.14 -0.91 -19.93
C ALA A 20 6.15 -0.47 -21.00
N VAL A 21 6.08 -1.05 -22.21
CA VAL A 21 6.96 -0.67 -23.33
C VAL A 21 6.66 0.74 -23.84
N SER A 22 5.37 1.13 -23.91
CA SER A 22 4.97 2.43 -24.44
C SER A 22 5.13 3.57 -23.45
N GLU A 23 4.77 3.36 -22.18
CA GLU A 23 4.67 4.44 -21.19
C GLU A 23 5.83 4.48 -20.20
N ILE A 24 6.42 3.32 -19.88
CA ILE A 24 7.45 3.21 -18.83
C ILE A 24 8.86 3.22 -19.42
N LYS A 25 9.10 2.39 -20.45
CA LYS A 25 10.45 2.28 -21.04
C LYS A 25 11.10 3.62 -21.43
N PRO A 26 10.35 4.59 -22.03
CA PRO A 26 10.96 5.86 -22.43
C PRO A 26 11.46 6.73 -21.28
N VAL A 27 10.93 6.54 -20.06
CA VAL A 27 11.23 7.38 -18.88
C VAL A 27 12.01 6.64 -17.79
N SER A 28 12.22 5.33 -17.93
CA SER A 28 12.83 4.46 -16.92
C SER A 28 14.20 4.96 -16.47
N GLN A 29 15.10 5.24 -17.41
CA GLN A 29 16.46 5.68 -17.09
C GLN A 29 16.46 7.00 -16.31
N GLU A 30 15.71 8.01 -16.75
CA GLU A 30 15.61 9.31 -16.06
C GLU A 30 15.05 9.16 -14.66
N CYS A 31 14.02 8.29 -14.50
CA CYS A 31 13.39 8.06 -13.22
C CYS A 31 14.33 7.35 -12.23
N ASP A 32 15.12 6.40 -12.69
CA ASP A 32 16.11 5.72 -11.85
C ASP A 32 17.25 6.67 -11.46
N GLU A 33 17.83 7.40 -12.40
CA GLU A 33 18.93 8.34 -12.16
C GLU A 33 18.55 9.44 -11.15
N HIS A 34 17.34 10.00 -11.26
CA HIS A 34 16.87 11.12 -10.45
C HIS A 34 15.94 10.74 -9.29
N GLU A 35 15.75 9.43 -9.03
CA GLU A 35 14.82 8.94 -8.00
C GLU A 35 13.41 9.53 -8.13
N LYS A 36 12.93 9.62 -9.39
CA LYS A 36 11.73 10.36 -9.73
C LYS A 36 10.49 9.46 -9.70
N TYR A 37 9.54 9.79 -8.82
CA TYR A 37 8.22 9.17 -8.80
C TYR A 37 7.31 9.85 -9.84
N LEU A 38 6.59 9.06 -10.65
CA LEU A 38 5.72 9.55 -11.73
C LEU A 38 4.24 9.20 -11.48
N PRO A 39 3.45 10.08 -10.85
CA PRO A 39 2.03 9.81 -10.58
C PRO A 39 1.19 9.66 -11.86
N GLU A 40 1.59 10.29 -12.97
CA GLU A 40 0.91 10.20 -14.27
C GLU A 40 0.94 8.78 -14.86
N ILE A 41 2.00 8.02 -14.63
CA ILE A 41 2.09 6.61 -15.08
C ILE A 41 1.02 5.76 -14.38
N ARG A 42 0.84 5.96 -13.07
CA ARG A 42 -0.21 5.28 -12.30
C ARG A 42 -1.60 5.62 -12.84
N LYS A 43 -1.88 6.90 -13.13
CA LYS A 43 -3.17 7.32 -13.67
C LYS A 43 -3.45 6.70 -15.03
N LYS A 44 -2.46 6.67 -15.92
CA LYS A 44 -2.57 5.98 -17.21
C LYS A 44 -2.78 4.47 -17.05
N ALA A 45 -2.07 3.84 -16.12
CA ALA A 45 -2.24 2.43 -15.80
C ALA A 45 -3.65 2.13 -15.28
N ALA A 46 -4.21 2.99 -14.42
CA ALA A 46 -5.57 2.86 -13.92
C ALA A 46 -6.62 2.93 -15.04
N GLN A 47 -6.45 3.82 -16.03
CA GLN A 47 -7.33 3.89 -17.21
C GLN A 47 -7.33 2.60 -18.04
N ASN A 48 -6.28 1.80 -17.92
CA ASN A 48 -6.16 0.49 -18.56
C ASN A 48 -6.50 -0.68 -17.61
N GLY A 49 -7.07 -0.43 -16.43
CA GLY A 49 -7.44 -1.47 -15.45
C GLY A 49 -6.27 -2.21 -14.82
N LEU A 50 -5.04 -1.65 -14.90
CA LEU A 50 -3.81 -2.27 -14.37
C LEU A 50 -3.55 -1.94 -12.88
N VAL A 51 -4.28 -0.98 -12.32
CA VAL A 51 -4.19 -0.60 -10.90
C VAL A 51 -5.32 -1.24 -10.13
N GLY A 52 -5.01 -1.85 -8.97
CA GLY A 52 -6.03 -2.50 -8.13
C GLY A 52 -6.70 -3.69 -8.81
N ALA A 53 -6.01 -4.39 -9.70
CA ALA A 53 -6.56 -5.51 -10.47
C ALA A 53 -7.08 -6.67 -9.59
N TRP A 54 -6.57 -6.79 -8.37
CA TRP A 54 -7.01 -7.78 -7.38
C TRP A 54 -8.29 -7.35 -6.61
N ILE A 55 -8.69 -6.07 -6.72
CA ILE A 55 -9.90 -5.53 -6.08
C ILE A 55 -11.11 -5.91 -6.91
N PRO A 56 -12.22 -6.39 -6.29
CA PRO A 56 -13.46 -6.71 -6.98
C PRO A 56 -14.06 -5.51 -7.74
N GLU A 57 -14.78 -5.79 -8.84
CA GLU A 57 -15.43 -4.80 -9.70
C GLU A 57 -16.38 -3.87 -8.95
N GLN A 58 -17.09 -4.37 -7.95
CA GLN A 58 -18.01 -3.57 -7.11
C GLN A 58 -17.32 -2.41 -6.36
N TYR A 59 -15.99 -2.44 -6.23
CA TYR A 59 -15.16 -1.37 -5.66
C TYR A 59 -14.27 -0.68 -6.69
N GLY A 60 -14.52 -0.93 -7.99
CA GLY A 60 -13.84 -0.27 -9.11
C GLY A 60 -12.58 -0.99 -9.61
N GLY A 61 -12.22 -2.14 -9.07
CA GLY A 61 -11.13 -2.98 -9.59
C GLY A 61 -11.54 -3.76 -10.83
N SER A 62 -10.59 -4.43 -11.48
CA SER A 62 -10.91 -5.31 -12.63
C SER A 62 -11.29 -6.74 -12.23
N GLY A 63 -11.20 -7.08 -10.95
CA GLY A 63 -11.58 -8.42 -10.48
C GLY A 63 -10.66 -9.56 -10.96
N ALA A 64 -9.49 -9.24 -11.53
CA ALA A 64 -8.56 -10.24 -12.05
C ALA A 64 -7.89 -11.09 -10.96
N GLY A 65 -8.11 -10.75 -9.70
CA GLY A 65 -7.58 -11.47 -8.54
C GLY A 65 -6.07 -11.37 -8.38
N ILE A 66 -5.54 -12.15 -7.45
CA ILE A 66 -4.10 -12.13 -7.14
C ILE A 66 -3.25 -12.60 -8.33
N LEU A 67 -3.71 -13.62 -9.08
CA LEU A 67 -2.98 -14.11 -10.26
C LEU A 67 -2.88 -13.02 -11.34
N GLY A 68 -3.98 -12.32 -11.63
CA GLY A 68 -3.98 -11.21 -12.59
C GLY A 68 -3.04 -10.08 -12.14
N ASN A 69 -3.08 -9.70 -10.87
CA ASN A 69 -2.16 -8.70 -10.32
C ASN A 69 -0.70 -9.14 -10.41
N THR A 70 -0.40 -10.43 -10.19
CA THR A 70 0.96 -10.99 -10.32
C THR A 70 1.44 -10.93 -11.77
N ILE A 71 0.58 -11.26 -12.74
CA ILE A 71 0.90 -11.17 -14.17
C ILE A 71 1.21 -9.71 -14.57
N ILE A 72 0.39 -8.75 -14.13
CA ILE A 72 0.63 -7.32 -14.37
C ILE A 72 1.98 -6.91 -13.78
N THR A 73 2.23 -7.29 -12.53
CA THR A 73 3.47 -6.98 -11.83
C THR A 73 4.69 -7.53 -12.57
N GLU A 74 4.63 -8.79 -12.99
CA GLU A 74 5.71 -9.43 -13.76
C GLU A 74 6.00 -8.68 -15.05
N GLU A 75 4.98 -8.38 -15.85
CA GLU A 75 5.17 -7.76 -17.17
C GLU A 75 5.69 -6.31 -17.06
N ILE A 76 5.17 -5.53 -16.13
CA ILE A 76 5.64 -4.15 -15.93
C ILE A 76 7.07 -4.15 -15.36
N SER A 77 7.35 -5.03 -14.40
CA SER A 77 8.67 -5.10 -13.75
C SER A 77 9.79 -5.57 -14.68
N LYS A 78 9.49 -6.27 -15.78
CA LYS A 78 10.48 -6.59 -16.83
C LYS A 78 11.08 -5.35 -17.47
N ILE A 79 10.34 -4.24 -17.48
CA ILE A 79 10.79 -2.98 -18.06
C ILE A 79 11.42 -2.10 -16.99
N ASP A 80 10.73 -1.89 -15.85
CA ASP A 80 11.26 -1.12 -14.72
C ASP A 80 10.54 -1.51 -13.42
N MET A 81 11.29 -2.06 -12.48
CA MET A 81 10.72 -2.50 -11.20
C MET A 81 10.39 -1.32 -10.27
N GLY A 82 11.13 -0.22 -10.35
CA GLY A 82 10.89 0.98 -9.54
C GLY A 82 9.58 1.66 -9.91
N ILE A 83 9.35 1.85 -11.21
CA ILE A 83 8.09 2.42 -11.73
C ILE A 83 6.94 1.41 -11.58
N SER A 84 7.21 0.10 -11.69
CA SER A 84 6.19 -0.93 -11.45
C SER A 84 5.52 -0.75 -10.08
N LEU A 85 6.30 -0.46 -9.03
CA LEU A 85 5.76 -0.23 -7.69
C LEU A 85 4.83 1.00 -7.61
N ASN A 86 5.02 2.01 -8.48
CA ASN A 86 4.11 3.17 -8.53
C ASN A 86 2.72 2.77 -9.05
N VAL A 87 2.63 1.66 -9.79
CA VAL A 87 1.39 1.11 -10.35
C VAL A 87 0.79 0.07 -9.42
N VAL A 88 1.53 -1.03 -9.21
CA VAL A 88 0.97 -2.23 -8.55
C VAL A 88 0.93 -2.13 -7.03
N ALA A 89 1.80 -1.33 -6.43
CA ALA A 89 1.82 -1.13 -4.98
C ALA A 89 1.06 0.13 -4.52
N SER A 90 0.32 0.80 -5.40
CA SER A 90 -0.47 1.99 -5.02
C SER A 90 -1.58 1.70 -4.00
N GLY A 91 -2.04 0.45 -3.93
CA GLY A 91 -2.99 -0.03 -2.94
C GLY A 91 -2.36 -0.86 -1.82
N PHE A 92 -1.05 -0.79 -1.59
CA PHE A 92 -0.37 -1.59 -0.57
C PHE A 92 -0.87 -1.24 0.84
N GLY A 93 -1.50 -2.21 1.50
CA GLY A 93 -2.22 -2.05 2.77
C GLY A 93 -3.75 -2.12 2.61
N CYS A 94 -4.29 -1.90 1.40
CA CYS A 94 -5.72 -2.00 1.15
C CYS A 94 -6.25 -3.43 1.18
N GLU A 95 -5.38 -4.44 1.13
CA GLU A 95 -5.75 -5.85 1.29
C GLU A 95 -6.47 -6.08 2.62
N SER A 96 -5.98 -5.43 3.68
CA SER A 96 -6.61 -5.50 4.98
C SER A 96 -7.98 -4.81 5.01
N ILE A 97 -8.13 -3.67 4.30
CA ILE A 97 -9.42 -2.98 4.17
C ILE A 97 -10.41 -3.87 3.40
N LEU A 98 -9.98 -4.47 2.27
CA LEU A 98 -10.84 -5.35 1.48
C LEU A 98 -11.31 -6.57 2.29
N ASN A 99 -10.41 -7.20 3.04
CA ASN A 99 -10.71 -8.46 3.72
C ASN A 99 -11.42 -8.27 5.07
N TYR A 100 -11.15 -7.17 5.79
CA TYR A 100 -11.57 -7.01 7.18
C TYR A 100 -12.28 -5.67 7.46
N GLY A 101 -12.21 -4.70 6.56
CA GLY A 101 -12.86 -3.41 6.70
C GLY A 101 -14.39 -3.48 6.63
N THR A 102 -15.04 -2.46 7.17
CA THR A 102 -16.49 -2.30 7.01
C THR A 102 -16.83 -1.93 5.55
N GLU A 103 -18.10 -2.08 5.16
CA GLU A 103 -18.53 -1.68 3.80
C GLU A 103 -18.34 -0.19 3.54
N GLU A 104 -18.48 0.63 4.57
CA GLU A 104 -18.22 2.07 4.51
C GLU A 104 -16.73 2.33 4.22
N GLN A 105 -15.83 1.64 4.92
CA GLN A 105 -14.39 1.74 4.69
C GLN A 105 -14.03 1.28 3.27
N LYS A 106 -14.51 0.12 2.82
CA LYS A 106 -14.25 -0.37 1.46
C LYS A 106 -14.68 0.63 0.40
N LYS A 107 -15.91 1.17 0.51
CA LYS A 107 -16.44 2.17 -0.43
C LYS A 107 -15.72 3.52 -0.37
N ALA A 108 -15.18 3.90 0.77
CA ALA A 108 -14.46 5.16 0.94
C ALA A 108 -13.03 5.14 0.37
N TYR A 109 -12.36 3.98 0.44
CA TYR A 109 -10.94 3.90 0.14
C TYR A 109 -10.60 3.17 -1.17
N LEU A 110 -11.25 2.04 -1.47
CA LEU A 110 -10.86 1.18 -2.59
C LEU A 110 -11.08 1.81 -3.97
N PRO A 111 -12.19 2.50 -4.28
CA PRO A 111 -12.41 3.11 -5.59
C PRO A 111 -11.34 4.13 -5.98
N GLY A 112 -10.87 4.94 -5.03
CA GLY A 112 -9.80 5.92 -5.27
C GLY A 112 -8.45 5.28 -5.63
N ILE A 113 -8.18 4.07 -5.12
CA ILE A 113 -7.00 3.29 -5.53
C ILE A 113 -7.17 2.81 -6.98
N CYS A 114 -8.30 2.20 -7.30
CA CYS A 114 -8.57 1.64 -8.63
C CYS A 114 -8.58 2.71 -9.73
N SER A 115 -9.08 3.92 -9.44
CA SER A 115 -9.04 5.06 -10.37
C SER A 115 -7.65 5.68 -10.54
N GLY A 116 -6.67 5.29 -9.69
CA GLY A 116 -5.35 5.91 -9.66
C GLY A 116 -5.32 7.32 -9.06
N GLU A 117 -6.41 7.78 -8.43
CA GLU A 117 -6.46 9.08 -7.75
C GLU A 117 -5.79 9.05 -6.38
N LYS A 118 -5.93 7.94 -5.65
CA LYS A 118 -5.37 7.77 -4.31
C LYS A 118 -4.26 6.73 -4.27
N VAL A 119 -3.39 6.88 -3.27
CA VAL A 119 -2.32 5.95 -2.94
C VAL A 119 -2.44 5.57 -1.47
N CYS A 120 -2.30 4.29 -1.20
CA CYS A 120 -2.18 3.76 0.15
C CYS A 120 -0.75 3.33 0.44
N ALA A 121 -0.34 3.42 1.69
CA ALA A 121 0.90 2.85 2.19
C ALA A 121 0.62 1.85 3.33
N GLY A 122 1.28 0.70 3.30
CA GLY A 122 1.30 -0.24 4.44
C GLY A 122 2.38 0.15 5.43
N ALA A 123 2.01 0.80 6.53
CA ALA A 123 2.94 1.30 7.54
C ALA A 123 3.15 0.26 8.65
N TYR A 124 4.00 -0.75 8.38
CA TYR A 124 4.22 -1.90 9.25
C TYR A 124 5.60 -1.89 9.89
N THR A 125 6.65 -2.07 9.10
CA THR A 125 8.05 -2.16 9.53
C THR A 125 8.49 -0.99 10.39
N GLU A 126 9.29 -1.27 11.41
CA GLU A 126 9.89 -0.28 12.32
C GLU A 126 11.42 -0.34 12.29
N PRO A 127 12.14 0.70 12.75
CA PRO A 127 13.60 0.71 12.73
C PRO A 127 14.27 -0.50 13.39
N ASN A 128 13.65 -1.07 14.42
CA ASN A 128 14.18 -2.18 15.19
C ASN A 128 13.46 -3.51 14.97
N ALA A 129 12.46 -3.56 14.09
CA ALA A 129 11.66 -4.77 13.86
C ALA A 129 11.11 -4.82 12.44
N GLY A 130 11.43 -5.89 11.72
CA GLY A 130 10.93 -6.20 10.38
C GLY A 130 10.36 -7.60 10.34
N THR A 131 11.22 -8.63 10.20
CA THR A 131 10.81 -10.04 10.24
C THR A 131 10.17 -10.44 11.57
N ASP A 132 10.66 -9.87 12.69
CA ASP A 132 9.97 -10.00 13.99
C ASP A 132 8.82 -8.98 14.09
N VAL A 133 7.72 -9.26 13.42
CA VAL A 133 6.49 -8.44 13.45
C VAL A 133 5.97 -8.23 14.88
N ALA A 134 6.18 -9.20 15.77
CA ALA A 134 5.80 -9.09 17.17
C ALA A 134 6.70 -8.12 17.98
N GLY A 135 7.80 -7.67 17.39
CA GLY A 135 8.73 -6.70 17.96
C GLY A 135 8.34 -5.23 17.79
N TYR A 136 7.27 -4.92 17.03
CA TYR A 136 6.82 -3.55 16.80
C TYR A 136 6.43 -2.85 18.10
N LYS A 137 6.66 -1.52 18.15
CA LYS A 137 6.49 -0.68 19.34
C LYS A 137 5.53 0.49 19.13
N THR A 138 5.17 0.84 17.89
CA THR A 138 4.19 1.89 17.61
C THR A 138 2.90 1.60 18.35
N ARG A 139 2.38 2.56 19.10
CA ARG A 139 1.21 2.42 19.97
C ARG A 139 0.08 3.32 19.51
N ALA A 140 -1.14 2.86 19.72
CA ALA A 140 -2.36 3.62 19.55
C ALA A 140 -3.18 3.51 20.84
N VAL A 141 -3.25 4.59 21.61
CA VAL A 141 -3.94 4.65 22.89
C VAL A 141 -5.31 5.30 22.70
N LYS A 142 -6.35 4.72 23.28
CA LYS A 142 -7.70 5.31 23.23
C LYS A 142 -7.77 6.59 24.06
N ASP A 143 -8.34 7.63 23.46
CA ASP A 143 -8.68 8.89 24.11
C ASP A 143 -10.06 9.37 23.62
N GLY A 144 -11.06 9.20 24.45
CA GLY A 144 -12.45 9.48 24.11
C GLY A 144 -12.95 8.63 22.94
N LYS A 145 -13.22 9.24 21.80
CA LYS A 145 -13.67 8.58 20.55
C LYS A 145 -12.53 8.33 19.56
N ASP A 146 -11.30 8.66 19.94
CA ASP A 146 -10.14 8.61 19.06
C ASP A 146 -9.09 7.61 19.56
N TYR A 147 -8.13 7.32 18.68
CA TYR A 147 -6.81 6.80 19.02
C TYR A 147 -5.78 7.92 18.93
N ILE A 148 -4.80 7.92 19.85
CA ILE A 148 -3.59 8.73 19.79
C ILE A 148 -2.44 7.81 19.43
N ILE A 149 -1.82 8.05 18.27
CA ILE A 149 -0.77 7.19 17.72
C ILE A 149 0.59 7.85 17.95
N ASN A 150 1.54 7.07 18.50
CA ASN A 150 2.93 7.44 18.71
C ASN A 150 3.85 6.30 18.28
N GLY A 151 4.92 6.63 17.54
CA GLY A 151 5.92 5.65 17.11
C GLY A 151 6.57 6.00 15.77
N ASN A 152 7.36 5.07 15.26
CA ASN A 152 8.12 5.27 14.02
C ASN A 152 7.96 4.07 13.10
N LYS A 153 7.88 4.33 11.80
CA LYS A 153 7.85 3.32 10.75
C LYS A 153 9.01 3.54 9.78
N MET A 154 9.54 2.46 9.22
CA MET A 154 10.73 2.46 8.38
C MET A 154 10.50 1.69 7.08
N PHE A 155 11.12 2.14 6.00
CA PHE A 155 11.04 1.52 4.67
C PHE A 155 9.62 1.44 4.10
N ILE A 156 8.80 2.46 4.37
CA ILE A 156 7.41 2.47 3.97
C ILE A 156 7.30 2.87 2.50
N THR A 157 6.93 1.90 1.65
CA THR A 157 6.63 2.13 0.23
C THR A 157 5.46 3.11 0.11
N ASN A 158 5.59 4.08 -0.79
CA ASN A 158 4.65 5.18 -0.99
C ASN A 158 4.52 6.14 0.20
N GLY A 159 5.42 6.10 1.19
CA GLY A 159 5.25 6.81 2.44
C GLY A 159 5.16 8.32 2.30
N THR A 160 5.86 8.96 1.33
CA THR A 160 5.75 10.41 1.11
C THR A 160 4.65 10.81 0.14
N VAL A 161 4.16 9.88 -0.69
CA VAL A 161 3.19 10.15 -1.77
C VAL A 161 1.78 9.64 -1.48
N CYS A 162 1.59 8.87 -0.39
CA CYS A 162 0.29 8.32 -0.05
C CYS A 162 -0.70 9.38 0.44
N ASP A 163 -1.98 9.13 0.21
CA ASP A 163 -3.12 9.91 0.73
C ASP A 163 -3.55 9.40 2.11
N PHE A 164 -3.37 8.12 2.35
CA PHE A 164 -3.60 7.47 3.64
C PHE A 164 -2.69 6.26 3.79
N MET A 165 -2.57 5.78 5.00
CA MET A 165 -1.83 4.56 5.31
C MET A 165 -2.61 3.62 6.21
N VAL A 166 -2.32 2.33 6.13
CA VAL A 166 -2.77 1.34 7.10
C VAL A 166 -1.60 1.07 8.04
N ALA A 167 -1.70 1.55 9.26
CA ALA A 167 -0.64 1.43 10.26
C ALA A 167 -0.93 0.30 11.24
N GLN A 168 0.07 -0.57 11.47
CA GLN A 168 0.02 -1.55 12.55
C GLN A 168 0.48 -0.91 13.85
N CYS A 169 -0.39 -0.95 14.86
CA CYS A 169 -0.15 -0.34 16.17
C CYS A 169 -0.52 -1.30 17.30
N ILE A 170 0.17 -1.18 18.43
CA ILE A 170 -0.24 -1.83 19.69
C ILE A 170 -1.41 -1.04 20.27
N THR A 171 -2.56 -1.70 20.41
CA THR A 171 -3.75 -1.15 21.06
C THR A 171 -4.03 -1.79 22.43
N ASN A 172 -3.59 -3.05 22.62
CA ASN A 172 -3.78 -3.83 23.85
C ASN A 172 -2.43 -4.30 24.42
N PRO A 173 -1.64 -3.42 25.09
CA PRO A 173 -0.30 -3.77 25.58
C PRO A 173 -0.30 -4.86 26.66
N GLU A 174 -1.41 -5.08 27.37
CA GLU A 174 -1.56 -6.09 28.43
C GLU A 174 -1.79 -7.50 27.86
N GLU A 175 -2.17 -7.61 26.59
CA GLU A 175 -2.42 -8.88 25.93
C GLU A 175 -1.11 -9.55 25.45
N LYS A 176 -1.19 -10.86 25.14
CA LYS A 176 -0.09 -11.56 24.45
C LYS A 176 0.24 -10.84 23.15
N LYS A 177 1.53 -10.74 22.80
CA LYS A 177 2.05 -9.99 21.65
C LYS A 177 1.20 -10.11 20.38
N HIS A 178 0.81 -11.34 19.98
CA HIS A 178 0.00 -11.57 18.77
C HIS A 178 -1.45 -11.05 18.86
N ASN A 179 -1.95 -10.76 20.05
CA ASN A 179 -3.30 -10.21 20.28
C ASN A 179 -3.25 -8.72 20.69
N SER A 180 -2.07 -8.11 20.69
CA SER A 180 -1.92 -6.70 21.08
C SER A 180 -2.02 -5.74 19.90
N PHE A 181 -1.89 -6.22 18.66
CA PHE A 181 -1.83 -5.37 17.47
C PHE A 181 -3.19 -5.16 16.81
N SER A 182 -3.37 -3.97 16.28
CA SER A 182 -4.51 -3.59 15.44
C SER A 182 -4.02 -2.86 14.19
N LEU A 183 -4.81 -2.89 13.13
CA LEU A 183 -4.59 -2.11 11.93
C LEU A 183 -5.50 -0.87 11.96
N ILE A 184 -4.92 0.30 11.74
CA ILE A 184 -5.63 1.58 11.81
C ILE A 184 -5.38 2.36 10.53
N ILE A 185 -6.45 2.86 9.90
CA ILE A 185 -6.34 3.77 8.75
C ILE A 185 -5.95 5.16 9.27
N VAL A 186 -4.86 5.69 8.77
CA VAL A 186 -4.31 6.99 9.15
C VAL A 186 -4.27 7.88 7.91
N PRO A 187 -5.02 9.01 7.85
CA PRO A 187 -4.86 10.00 6.79
C PRO A 187 -3.44 10.55 6.79
N ALA A 188 -2.84 10.68 5.61
CA ALA A 188 -1.44 11.08 5.49
C ALA A 188 -1.18 12.55 5.81
N ASP A 189 -2.23 13.37 5.83
CA ASP A 189 -2.23 14.79 6.20
C ASP A 189 -2.59 15.02 7.68
N ALA A 190 -2.78 13.96 8.48
CA ALA A 190 -3.08 14.11 9.90
C ALA A 190 -1.95 14.84 10.62
N LYS A 191 -2.33 15.76 11.53
CA LYS A 191 -1.36 16.53 12.32
C LYS A 191 -0.51 15.58 13.18
N GLY A 192 0.80 15.85 13.23
CA GLY A 192 1.76 15.06 14.02
C GLY A 192 2.45 13.98 13.19
N ILE A 193 2.23 13.91 11.86
CA ILE A 193 2.95 13.00 10.97
C ILE A 193 4.13 13.73 10.32
N THR A 194 5.31 13.14 10.45
CA THR A 194 6.51 13.52 9.68
C THR A 194 6.87 12.39 8.73
N ARG A 195 7.13 12.73 7.45
CA ARG A 195 7.43 11.76 6.39
C ARG A 195 8.71 12.17 5.66
N ASN A 196 9.76 11.36 5.75
CA ASN A 196 11.06 11.63 5.14
C ASN A 196 11.37 10.58 4.08
N LYS A 197 11.57 11.01 2.84
CA LYS A 197 11.97 10.11 1.74
C LYS A 197 13.37 9.55 2.01
N ILE A 198 13.54 8.25 1.80
CA ILE A 198 14.82 7.57 1.83
C ILE A 198 15.45 7.70 0.44
N HIS A 199 16.58 8.39 0.37
CA HIS A 199 17.37 8.60 -0.85
C HIS A 199 18.56 7.63 -0.95
N GLY A 200 19.18 7.57 -2.14
CA GLY A 200 20.40 6.80 -2.36
C GLY A 200 20.21 5.29 -2.37
N LYS A 201 19.00 4.80 -2.68
CA LYS A 201 18.74 3.37 -2.80
C LYS A 201 19.62 2.76 -3.89
N MET A 202 20.12 1.53 -3.68
CA MET A 202 20.94 0.78 -4.61
C MET A 202 20.16 0.37 -5.88
N GLY A 203 18.85 0.20 -5.79
CA GLY A 203 17.94 -0.13 -6.89
C GLY A 203 16.51 0.28 -6.57
N ILE A 204 15.59 0.07 -7.52
CA ILE A 204 14.17 0.45 -7.38
C ILE A 204 14.05 1.95 -7.06
N ARG A 205 14.91 2.77 -7.65
CA ARG A 205 15.11 4.17 -7.26
C ARG A 205 13.93 5.07 -7.62
N ALA A 206 13.19 4.72 -8.67
CA ALA A 206 11.97 5.41 -9.09
C ALA A 206 10.76 5.20 -8.15
N SER A 207 10.83 4.25 -7.20
CA SER A 207 9.78 4.08 -6.20
C SER A 207 9.97 5.01 -5.01
N ASP A 208 8.88 5.45 -4.41
CA ASP A 208 8.91 6.17 -3.14
C ASP A 208 9.08 5.20 -1.96
N THR A 209 9.96 5.54 -1.04
CA THR A 209 10.19 4.80 0.20
C THR A 209 10.51 5.80 1.30
N ALA A 210 9.89 5.68 2.47
CA ALA A 210 10.01 6.68 3.52
C ALA A 210 10.22 6.11 4.91
N GLU A 211 10.75 6.97 5.77
CA GLU A 211 10.58 6.93 7.21
C GLU A 211 9.35 7.75 7.61
N ILE A 212 8.59 7.28 8.59
CA ILE A 212 7.41 7.97 9.09
C ILE A 212 7.50 8.04 10.60
N ALA A 213 7.33 9.24 11.16
CA ALA A 213 7.16 9.44 12.59
C ALA A 213 5.72 9.87 12.90
N PHE A 214 5.16 9.29 13.95
CA PHE A 214 3.86 9.65 14.53
C PHE A 214 4.10 10.28 15.90
N GLU A 215 3.68 11.53 16.07
CA GLU A 215 3.77 12.30 17.32
C GLU A 215 2.37 12.81 17.69
N ASP A 216 1.72 12.14 18.63
CA ASP A 216 0.35 12.42 19.09
C ASP A 216 -0.68 12.52 17.94
N VAL A 217 -0.54 11.64 16.94
CA VAL A 217 -1.44 11.61 15.78
C VAL A 217 -2.81 11.10 16.19
N ARG A 218 -3.81 11.97 16.07
CA ARG A 218 -5.19 11.69 16.46
C ARG A 218 -6.01 11.20 15.27
N VAL A 219 -6.63 10.04 15.42
CA VAL A 219 -7.55 9.47 14.42
C VAL A 219 -8.79 8.89 15.09
N PRO A 220 -9.98 8.94 14.47
CA PRO A 220 -11.20 8.36 15.01
C PRO A 220 -11.07 6.84 15.22
N GLN A 221 -11.71 6.30 16.26
CA GLN A 221 -11.76 4.85 16.48
C GLN A 221 -12.46 4.09 15.35
N THR A 222 -13.30 4.75 14.56
CA THR A 222 -13.91 4.20 13.35
C THR A 222 -12.90 3.87 12.24
N ASN A 223 -11.66 4.34 12.36
CA ASN A 223 -10.55 4.01 11.45
C ASN A 223 -9.91 2.64 11.75
N LEU A 224 -10.33 1.96 12.82
CA LEU A 224 -9.91 0.58 13.09
C LEU A 224 -10.37 -0.34 11.96
N VAL A 225 -9.45 -1.13 11.41
CA VAL A 225 -9.77 -2.15 10.40
C VAL A 225 -10.06 -3.47 11.09
N GLY A 226 -11.26 -3.99 10.89
CA GLY A 226 -11.70 -5.24 11.52
C GLY A 226 -11.91 -5.10 13.03
N LYS A 227 -11.28 -5.99 13.81
CA LYS A 227 -11.43 -6.02 15.26
C LYS A 227 -10.11 -5.69 15.97
N GLU A 228 -10.22 -5.00 17.09
CA GLU A 228 -9.06 -4.66 17.93
C GLU A 228 -8.33 -5.94 18.40
N GLY A 229 -7.01 -5.89 18.43
CA GLY A 229 -6.16 -7.02 18.81
C GLY A 229 -5.98 -8.11 17.73
N GLN A 230 -6.54 -7.93 16.53
CA GLN A 230 -6.41 -8.91 15.44
C GLN A 230 -5.40 -8.52 14.36
N GLY A 231 -4.74 -7.38 14.48
CA GLY A 231 -3.84 -6.85 13.46
C GLY A 231 -2.69 -7.77 13.08
N PHE A 232 -2.22 -8.63 13.97
CA PHE A 232 -1.19 -9.63 13.64
C PHE A 232 -1.69 -10.70 12.65
N ARG A 233 -2.97 -11.04 12.70
CA ARG A 233 -3.57 -12.04 11.81
C ARG A 233 -4.06 -11.45 10.50
N GLN A 234 -4.14 -10.12 10.42
CA GLN A 234 -4.64 -9.37 9.28
C GLN A 234 -3.51 -8.93 8.33
N LEU A 235 -2.25 -9.13 8.73
CA LEU A 235 -1.06 -9.01 7.90
C LEU A 235 -0.80 -10.32 7.16
#